data_1764d9f16a5290ac21d4238efb0744ae
#
_entry.id   1764d9f16a5290ac21d4238efb0744ae
#
_cell.length_a   1.000
_cell.length_b   1.000
_cell.length_c   1.000
_cell.angle_alpha   90.00
_cell.angle_beta   90.00
_cell.angle_gamma   90.00
#
_symmetry.space_group_name_H-M   'P 1'
#
loop_
_entity.id
_entity.type
_entity.pdbx_description
1 polymer ?
#
loop_
_entity_poly.entity_id
_entity_poly.type
_entity_poly.pdbx_seq_one_letter_code
_entity_poly.pdbx_strand_id
1 'polypeptide(L)'
;MAKGRFTFPVAILICLLLRIITGNEWQDVINLLVCALTAYLLIEINTAFTLIRTRSTLHVSFYVFLSTACLFLHSFQYAVFAPLTFLIAISQLFSSYESPYPAGSIFHAFFFIGLGSLLFPQLLYFVPLFYLGMISFRSLSLKSFFAGLTGLCVPYWLFFGYAFY
;
A
#
# COMPACT_ATOMS: atom_id res chain seq x y z
N MET A 1 29.22 -10.40 4.03
CA MET A 1 28.05 -10.79 4.85
C MET A 1 26.82 -10.89 3.95
N ALA A 2 26.51 -12.12 3.47
CA ALA A 2 25.47 -12.38 2.46
C ALA A 2 24.26 -13.09 3.08
N LYS A 3 23.74 -12.61 4.21
CA LYS A 3 22.71 -13.31 4.97
C LYS A 3 21.25 -13.03 4.57
N GLY A 4 20.98 -12.20 3.57
CA GLY A 4 19.60 -11.88 3.19
C GLY A 4 19.16 -12.33 1.77
N ARG A 5 20.07 -12.86 0.98
CA ARG A 5 19.83 -13.13 -0.45
C ARG A 5 18.91 -14.35 -0.70
N PHE A 6 18.84 -15.28 0.23
CA PHE A 6 18.05 -16.51 0.12
C PHE A 6 16.68 -16.44 0.80
N THR A 7 16.45 -15.49 1.68
CA THR A 7 15.18 -15.39 2.44
C THR A 7 14.00 -15.02 1.53
N PHE A 8 14.21 -14.17 0.55
CA PHE A 8 13.17 -13.75 -0.40
C PHE A 8 12.69 -14.91 -1.31
N PRO A 9 13.58 -15.62 -2.04
CA PRO A 9 13.15 -16.76 -2.86
C PRO A 9 12.56 -17.90 -2.03
N VAL A 10 13.07 -18.15 -0.81
CA VAL A 10 12.50 -19.15 0.09
C VAL A 10 11.09 -18.76 0.56
N ALA A 11 10.86 -17.51 0.90
CA ALA A 11 9.52 -17.04 1.28
C ALA A 11 8.51 -17.16 0.13
N ILE A 12 8.90 -16.82 -1.09
CA ILE A 12 8.06 -17.01 -2.28
C ILE A 12 7.77 -18.48 -2.52
N LEU A 13 8.77 -19.36 -2.39
CA LEU A 13 8.63 -20.79 -2.61
C LEU A 13 7.69 -21.43 -1.58
N ILE A 14 7.78 -21.04 -0.32
CA ILE A 14 6.86 -21.48 0.74
C ILE A 14 5.45 -20.97 0.45
N CYS A 15 5.30 -19.71 0.03
CA CYS A 15 4.01 -19.13 -0.34
C CYS A 15 3.36 -19.87 -1.50
N LEU A 16 4.13 -20.22 -2.55
CA LEU A 16 3.66 -21.00 -3.69
C LEU A 16 3.28 -22.42 -3.29
N LEU A 17 4.10 -23.11 -2.48
CA LEU A 17 3.81 -24.46 -2.00
C LEU A 17 2.53 -24.51 -1.16
N LEU A 18 2.36 -23.58 -0.22
CA LEU A 18 1.14 -23.51 0.59
C LEU A 18 -0.10 -23.29 -0.28
N ARG A 19 0.00 -22.47 -1.33
CA ARG A 19 -1.11 -22.22 -2.24
C ARG A 19 -1.47 -23.38 -3.16
N ILE A 20 -0.49 -24.11 -3.65
CA ILE A 20 -0.73 -25.33 -4.46
C ILE A 20 -1.48 -26.37 -3.63
N ILE A 21 -1.25 -26.42 -2.33
CA ILE A 21 -1.91 -27.37 -1.42
C ILE A 21 -3.34 -26.94 -1.06
N THR A 22 -3.61 -25.62 -1.05
CA THR A 22 -4.84 -25.09 -0.42
C THR A 22 -5.93 -24.66 -1.39
N GLY A 23 -5.63 -24.33 -2.66
CA GLY A 23 -6.61 -23.68 -3.51
C GLY A 23 -6.53 -24.00 -4.99
N ASN A 24 -7.69 -24.11 -5.58
CA ASN A 24 -7.90 -24.36 -7.01
C ASN A 24 -8.81 -23.27 -7.64
N GLU A 25 -8.95 -22.09 -7.00
CA GLU A 25 -9.85 -21.05 -7.48
C GLU A 25 -9.09 -19.85 -8.06
N TRP A 26 -9.68 -19.20 -9.08
CA TRP A 26 -9.16 -17.98 -9.71
C TRP A 26 -8.91 -16.84 -8.72
N GLN A 27 -9.64 -16.82 -7.63
CA GLN A 27 -9.52 -15.85 -6.54
C GLN A 27 -8.14 -15.91 -5.86
N ASP A 28 -7.58 -17.09 -5.74
CA ASP A 28 -6.26 -17.31 -5.15
C ASP A 28 -5.13 -16.76 -6.03
N VAL A 29 -5.31 -16.84 -7.35
CA VAL A 29 -4.35 -16.27 -8.30
C VAL A 29 -4.32 -14.75 -8.20
N ILE A 30 -5.49 -14.11 -8.10
CA ILE A 30 -5.60 -12.65 -7.93
C ILE A 30 -4.93 -12.22 -6.62
N ASN A 31 -5.20 -12.92 -5.53
CA ASN A 31 -4.58 -12.65 -4.24
C ASN A 31 -3.04 -12.74 -4.28
N LEU A 32 -2.52 -13.77 -4.96
CA LEU A 32 -1.09 -13.96 -5.12
C LEU A 32 -0.46 -12.83 -5.94
N LEU A 33 -1.14 -12.42 -7.00
CA LEU A 33 -0.69 -11.31 -7.85
C LEU A 33 -0.64 -9.99 -7.07
N VAL A 34 -1.69 -9.69 -6.31
CA VAL A 34 -1.73 -8.48 -5.46
C VAL A 34 -0.65 -8.53 -4.37
N CYS A 35 -0.44 -9.69 -3.74
CA CYS A 35 0.61 -9.87 -2.75
C CYS A 35 2.01 -9.68 -3.36
N ALA A 36 2.25 -10.22 -4.57
CA ALA A 36 3.51 -10.03 -5.28
C ALA A 36 3.75 -8.56 -5.65
N LEU A 37 2.70 -7.86 -6.07
CA LEU A 37 2.76 -6.46 -6.46
C LEU A 37 3.02 -5.56 -5.24
N THR A 38 2.39 -5.84 -4.10
CA THR A 38 2.67 -5.14 -2.84
C THR A 38 4.09 -5.39 -2.34
N ALA A 39 4.59 -6.62 -2.46
CA ALA A 39 5.97 -6.95 -2.13
C ALA A 39 6.97 -6.21 -3.04
N TYR A 40 6.67 -6.11 -4.33
CA TYR A 40 7.48 -5.34 -5.29
C TYR A 40 7.51 -3.84 -4.92
N LEU A 41 6.34 -3.24 -4.64
CA LEU A 41 6.26 -1.85 -4.22
C LEU A 41 7.05 -1.58 -2.92
N LEU A 42 7.04 -2.51 -1.98
CA LEU A 42 7.83 -2.41 -0.75
C LEU A 42 9.34 -2.31 -1.05
N ILE A 43 9.83 -3.09 -2.01
CA ILE A 43 11.23 -3.03 -2.44
C ILE A 43 11.52 -1.68 -3.10
N GLU A 44 10.63 -1.23 -3.98
CA GLU A 44 10.80 0.01 -4.71
C GLU A 44 10.80 1.23 -3.79
N ILE A 45 9.86 1.32 -2.86
CA ILE A 45 9.81 2.38 -1.84
C ILE A 45 11.09 2.39 -1.00
N ASN A 46 11.55 1.22 -0.56
CA ASN A 46 12.79 1.13 0.23
C ASN A 46 14.03 1.55 -0.57
N THR A 47 14.09 1.25 -1.86
CA THR A 47 15.21 1.65 -2.71
C THR A 47 15.15 3.12 -3.09
N ALA A 48 13.97 3.66 -3.38
CA ALA A 48 13.79 5.05 -3.76
C ALA A 48 14.05 6.02 -2.59
N PHE A 49 13.54 5.69 -1.41
CA PHE A 49 13.63 6.59 -0.24
C PHE A 49 14.69 6.18 0.79
N THR A 50 15.45 5.12 0.51
CA THR A 50 16.54 4.60 1.39
C THR A 50 16.12 4.49 2.86
N LEU A 51 14.86 4.06 3.09
CA LEU A 51 14.25 4.00 4.42
C LEU A 51 15.03 3.09 5.37
N ILE A 52 15.54 1.99 4.85
CA ILE A 52 16.39 1.07 5.60
C ILE A 52 17.81 1.16 5.05
N ARG A 53 18.73 1.69 5.85
CA ARG A 53 20.13 1.91 5.50
C ARG A 53 20.90 0.64 5.11
N THR A 54 20.40 -0.51 5.53
CA THR A 54 20.94 -1.82 5.15
C THR A 54 20.11 -2.41 4.01
N ARG A 55 20.75 -2.86 2.93
CA ARG A 55 20.11 -3.61 1.84
C ARG A 55 19.65 -4.98 2.34
N SER A 56 18.64 -5.02 3.19
CA SER A 56 18.06 -6.27 3.66
C SER A 56 16.67 -6.48 3.06
N THR A 57 16.41 -7.65 2.53
CA THR A 57 15.09 -8.06 2.01
C THR A 57 14.20 -8.66 3.12
N LEU A 58 14.64 -8.55 4.38
CA LEU A 58 13.94 -9.13 5.53
C LEU A 58 12.52 -8.58 5.71
N HIS A 59 12.33 -7.26 5.50
CA HIS A 59 11.01 -6.64 5.61
C HIS A 59 10.01 -7.21 4.60
N VAL A 60 10.47 -7.49 3.37
CA VAL A 60 9.65 -8.08 2.30
C VAL A 60 9.35 -9.54 2.60
N SER A 61 10.35 -10.31 3.06
CA SER A 61 10.17 -11.70 3.46
C SER A 61 9.18 -11.83 4.62
N PHE A 62 9.26 -10.92 5.59
CA PHE A 62 8.34 -10.87 6.72
C PHE A 62 6.92 -10.52 6.28
N TYR A 63 6.76 -9.54 5.37
CA TYR A 63 5.47 -9.20 4.78
C TYR A 63 4.84 -10.40 4.05
N VAL A 64 5.60 -11.06 3.17
CA VAL A 64 5.12 -12.22 2.40
C VAL A 64 4.71 -13.35 3.35
N PHE A 65 5.53 -13.64 4.37
CA PHE A 65 5.22 -14.66 5.36
C PHE A 65 3.93 -14.32 6.14
N LEU A 66 3.80 -13.08 6.61
CA LEU A 66 2.63 -12.64 7.36
C LEU A 66 1.35 -12.66 6.50
N SER A 67 1.44 -12.17 5.26
CA SER A 67 0.30 -12.19 4.33
C SER A 67 -0.14 -13.61 4.01
N THR A 68 0.82 -14.55 3.84
CA THR A 68 0.49 -15.95 3.57
C THR A 68 -0.17 -16.60 4.78
N ALA A 69 0.31 -16.33 5.98
CA ALA A 69 -0.29 -16.84 7.21
C ALA A 69 -1.73 -16.31 7.40
N CYS A 70 -1.96 -15.03 7.11
CA CYS A 70 -3.29 -14.44 7.21
C CYS A 70 -4.24 -14.92 6.09
N LEU A 71 -3.75 -15.11 4.86
CA LEU A 71 -4.55 -15.59 3.74
C LEU A 71 -4.95 -17.07 3.88
N PHE A 72 -4.18 -17.85 4.61
CA PHE A 72 -4.54 -19.22 4.96
C PHE A 72 -5.75 -19.28 5.89
N LEU A 73 -5.91 -18.28 6.75
CA LEU A 73 -6.98 -18.21 7.74
C LEU A 73 -8.29 -17.59 7.20
N HIS A 74 -8.24 -16.85 6.08
CA HIS A 74 -9.39 -16.12 5.53
C HIS A 74 -9.60 -16.44 4.05
N SER A 75 -10.84 -16.79 3.70
CA SER A 75 -11.34 -16.79 2.32
C SER A 75 -11.14 -15.39 1.69
N PHE A 76 -11.08 -15.35 0.35
CA PHE A 76 -10.91 -14.13 -0.45
C PHE A 76 -11.73 -12.96 0.10
N GLN A 77 -11.04 -11.92 0.48
CA GLN A 77 -11.67 -10.68 0.93
C GLN A 77 -11.05 -9.50 0.16
N TYR A 78 -11.87 -8.53 -0.25
CA TYR A 78 -11.41 -7.29 -0.91
C TYR A 78 -10.35 -6.53 -0.10
N ALA A 79 -10.21 -6.86 1.19
CA ALA A 79 -9.19 -6.35 2.08
C ALA A 79 -7.73 -6.57 1.59
N VAL A 80 -7.50 -7.51 0.68
CA VAL A 80 -6.17 -7.77 0.09
C VAL A 80 -5.65 -6.55 -0.70
N PHE A 81 -6.56 -5.73 -1.24
CA PHE A 81 -6.18 -4.50 -1.95
C PHE A 81 -5.80 -3.34 -1.01
N ALA A 82 -6.19 -3.40 0.27
CA ALA A 82 -5.92 -2.33 1.22
C ALA A 82 -4.41 -2.05 1.41
N PRO A 83 -3.52 -3.03 1.64
CA PRO A 83 -2.09 -2.76 1.77
C PRO A 83 -1.47 -2.20 0.48
N LEU A 84 -1.96 -2.58 -0.69
CA LEU A 84 -1.49 -2.07 -1.97
C LEU A 84 -1.80 -0.58 -2.11
N THR A 85 -3.06 -0.18 -1.94
CA THR A 85 -3.48 1.22 -2.01
C THR A 85 -2.79 2.08 -0.96
N PHE A 86 -2.61 1.52 0.26
CA PHE A 86 -1.94 2.19 1.35
C PHE A 86 -0.44 2.42 1.07
N LEU A 87 0.27 1.44 0.49
CA LEU A 87 1.68 1.62 0.11
C LEU A 87 1.86 2.65 -1.01
N ILE A 88 0.96 2.66 -2.00
CA ILE A 88 0.98 3.69 -3.05
C ILE A 88 0.76 5.07 -2.41
N ALA A 89 -0.20 5.19 -1.49
CA ALA A 89 -0.44 6.45 -0.79
C ALA A 89 0.78 6.92 0.02
N ILE A 90 1.46 6.01 0.72
CA ILE A 90 2.71 6.31 1.45
C ILE A 90 3.81 6.76 0.47
N SER A 91 3.99 6.08 -0.66
CA SER A 91 5.02 6.47 -1.64
C SER A 91 4.80 7.87 -2.18
N GLN A 92 3.54 8.25 -2.44
CA GLN A 92 3.17 9.59 -2.86
C GLN A 92 3.39 10.64 -1.76
N LEU A 93 3.12 10.27 -0.50
CA LEU A 93 3.41 11.15 0.63
C LEU A 93 4.92 11.42 0.77
N PHE A 94 5.76 10.38 0.63
CA PHE A 94 7.22 10.55 0.64
C PHE A 94 7.72 11.38 -0.56
N SER A 95 7.11 11.24 -1.73
CA SER A 95 7.40 12.06 -2.91
C SER A 95 7.07 13.55 -2.69
N SER A 96 6.25 13.89 -1.72
CA SER A 96 5.97 15.29 -1.37
C SER A 96 7.08 15.94 -0.53
N TYR A 97 8.02 15.13 0.01
CA TYR A 97 9.15 15.62 0.78
C TYR A 97 10.08 16.45 -0.12
N GLU A 98 10.41 17.65 0.32
CA GLU A 98 11.27 18.61 -0.41
C GLU A 98 10.81 18.93 -1.86
N SER A 99 9.56 18.61 -2.21
CA SER A 99 9.03 18.93 -3.54
C SER A 99 8.65 20.43 -3.63
N PRO A 100 9.00 21.12 -4.73
CA PRO A 100 8.59 22.51 -4.95
C PRO A 100 7.07 22.64 -5.11
N TYR A 101 6.39 21.58 -5.53
CA TYR A 101 4.92 21.55 -5.74
C TYR A 101 4.30 20.32 -5.05
N PRO A 102 4.24 20.27 -3.71
CA PRO A 102 3.79 19.10 -2.97
C PRO A 102 2.31 18.78 -3.15
N ALA A 103 1.49 19.75 -3.57
CA ALA A 103 0.04 19.61 -3.63
C ALA A 103 -0.42 18.47 -4.55
N GLY A 104 0.26 18.22 -5.68
CA GLY A 104 -0.06 17.13 -6.60
C GLY A 104 0.17 15.75 -5.98
N SER A 105 1.34 15.52 -5.39
CA SER A 105 1.67 14.25 -4.73
C SER A 105 0.75 13.99 -3.53
N ILE A 106 0.40 15.03 -2.79
CA ILE A 106 -0.54 14.94 -1.66
C ILE A 106 -1.95 14.60 -2.15
N PHE A 107 -2.42 15.24 -3.22
CA PHE A 107 -3.70 14.86 -3.84
C PHE A 107 -3.74 13.37 -4.19
N HIS A 108 -2.71 12.85 -4.85
CA HIS A 108 -2.63 11.43 -5.19
C HIS A 108 -2.57 10.53 -3.95
N ALA A 109 -1.82 10.90 -2.91
CA ALA A 109 -1.76 10.14 -1.67
C ALA A 109 -3.14 9.97 -1.04
N PHE A 110 -3.89 11.07 -0.88
CA PHE A 110 -5.23 11.03 -0.30
C PHE A 110 -6.25 10.39 -1.24
N PHE A 111 -6.09 10.52 -2.55
CA PHE A 111 -6.92 9.84 -3.54
C PHE A 111 -6.81 8.31 -3.39
N PHE A 112 -5.59 7.76 -3.25
CA PHE A 112 -5.41 6.32 -3.04
C PHE A 112 -5.91 5.85 -1.68
N ILE A 113 -5.83 6.66 -0.62
CA ILE A 113 -6.48 6.35 0.66
C ILE A 113 -7.99 6.32 0.48
N GLY A 114 -8.57 7.29 -0.21
CA GLY A 114 -9.99 7.34 -0.51
C GLY A 114 -10.47 6.12 -1.30
N LEU A 115 -9.73 5.73 -2.36
CA LEU A 115 -10.01 4.52 -3.13
C LEU A 115 -9.95 3.25 -2.25
N GLY A 116 -8.89 3.11 -1.46
CA GLY A 116 -8.74 1.97 -0.55
C GLY A 116 -9.83 1.93 0.51
N SER A 117 -10.30 3.09 0.98
CA SER A 117 -11.35 3.18 2.00
C SER A 117 -12.73 2.80 1.49
N LEU A 118 -13.00 2.88 0.20
CA LEU A 118 -14.22 2.34 -0.41
C LEU A 118 -14.31 0.82 -0.28
N LEU A 119 -13.16 0.13 -0.36
CA LEU A 119 -13.07 -1.32 -0.19
C LEU A 119 -12.92 -1.71 1.28
N PHE A 120 -12.18 -0.90 2.05
CA PHE A 120 -11.84 -1.15 3.44
C PHE A 120 -11.91 0.15 4.27
N PRO A 121 -13.09 0.48 4.84
CA PRO A 121 -13.35 1.76 5.52
C PRO A 121 -12.37 2.12 6.64
N GLN A 122 -11.71 1.10 7.23
CA GLN A 122 -10.74 1.30 8.30
C GLN A 122 -9.52 2.13 7.84
N LEU A 123 -9.23 2.21 6.53
CA LEU A 123 -8.16 3.07 6.00
C LEU A 123 -8.39 4.55 6.29
N LEU A 124 -9.62 5.00 6.49
CA LEU A 124 -9.92 6.38 6.88
C LEU A 124 -9.26 6.79 8.22
N TYR A 125 -9.05 5.84 9.12
CA TYR A 125 -8.37 6.14 10.40
C TYR A 125 -6.91 6.58 10.21
N PHE A 126 -6.31 6.31 9.06
CA PHE A 126 -4.95 6.75 8.75
C PHE A 126 -4.89 8.18 8.19
N VAL A 127 -6.01 8.79 7.82
CA VAL A 127 -6.06 10.17 7.30
C VAL A 127 -5.39 11.17 8.25
N PRO A 128 -5.66 11.20 9.57
CA PRO A 128 -4.96 12.08 10.50
C PRO A 128 -3.45 11.84 10.52
N LEU A 129 -3.01 10.58 10.42
CA LEU A 129 -1.60 10.23 10.37
C LEU A 129 -0.91 10.81 9.13
N PHE A 130 -1.59 10.84 7.98
CA PHE A 130 -1.07 11.44 6.76
C PHE A 130 -0.95 12.96 6.89
N TYR A 131 -1.89 13.64 7.56
CA TYR A 131 -1.75 15.07 7.86
C TYR A 131 -0.59 15.34 8.81
N LEU A 132 -0.36 14.50 9.81
CA LEU A 132 0.83 14.58 10.68
C LEU A 132 2.12 14.36 9.88
N GLY A 133 2.12 13.43 8.93
CA GLY A 133 3.23 13.22 7.99
C GLY A 133 3.53 14.48 7.16
N MET A 134 2.49 15.17 6.65
CA MET A 134 2.66 16.42 5.90
C MET A 134 3.30 17.52 6.75
N ILE A 135 2.93 17.62 8.04
CA ILE A 135 3.54 18.56 8.98
C ILE A 135 5.03 18.23 9.16
N SER A 136 5.34 16.95 9.38
CA SER A 136 6.71 16.47 9.59
C SER A 136 7.60 16.71 8.36
N PHE A 137 7.05 16.55 7.15
CA PHE A 137 7.74 16.77 5.89
C PHE A 137 7.78 18.22 5.44
N ARG A 138 7.25 19.15 6.25
CA ARG A 138 7.14 20.58 5.91
C ARG A 138 6.44 20.84 4.57
N SER A 139 5.63 19.91 4.12
CA SER A 139 4.84 19.99 2.88
C SER A 139 3.43 20.55 3.11
N LEU A 140 3.06 20.82 4.38
CA LEU A 140 1.77 21.38 4.72
C LEU A 140 1.69 22.85 4.29
N SER A 141 0.82 23.14 3.34
CA SER A 141 0.39 24.47 2.94
C SER A 141 -1.13 24.49 2.81
N LEU A 142 -1.75 25.65 2.77
CA LEU A 142 -3.18 25.76 2.53
C LEU A 142 -3.59 25.04 1.25
N LYS A 143 -2.81 25.18 0.17
CA LYS A 143 -3.04 24.47 -1.11
C LYS A 143 -2.95 22.96 -0.94
N SER A 144 -1.95 22.48 -0.21
CA SER A 144 -1.74 21.04 0.03
C SER A 144 -2.83 20.45 0.92
N PHE A 145 -3.31 21.21 1.92
CA PHE A 145 -4.41 20.80 2.78
C PHE A 145 -5.69 20.58 1.98
N PHE A 146 -6.08 21.57 1.15
CA PHE A 146 -7.26 21.43 0.29
C PHE A 146 -7.07 20.36 -0.79
N ALA A 147 -5.85 20.18 -1.33
CA ALA A 147 -5.54 19.10 -2.26
C ALA A 147 -5.76 17.72 -1.64
N GLY A 148 -5.36 17.53 -0.37
CA GLY A 148 -5.62 16.30 0.37
C GLY A 148 -7.11 16.06 0.55
N LEU A 149 -7.85 17.07 0.99
CA LEU A 149 -9.28 16.98 1.23
C LEU A 149 -10.04 16.66 -0.08
N THR A 150 -9.73 17.35 -1.18
CA THR A 150 -10.34 17.08 -2.50
C THR A 150 -9.94 15.69 -3.00
N GLY A 151 -8.67 15.27 -2.83
CA GLY A 151 -8.20 13.92 -3.18
C GLY A 151 -9.01 12.83 -2.49
N LEU A 152 -9.32 13.02 -1.22
CA LEU A 152 -10.15 12.08 -0.47
C LEU A 152 -11.62 12.08 -0.91
N CYS A 153 -12.19 13.24 -1.23
CA CYS A 153 -13.60 13.36 -1.62
C CYS A 153 -13.89 12.80 -3.02
N VAL A 154 -12.93 12.89 -3.97
CA VAL A 154 -13.14 12.48 -5.37
C VAL A 154 -13.60 11.02 -5.52
N PRO A 155 -12.96 10.02 -4.89
CA PRO A 155 -13.40 8.62 -5.02
C PRO A 155 -14.83 8.42 -4.50
N TYR A 156 -15.19 9.07 -3.40
CA TYR A 156 -16.54 9.00 -2.85
C TYR A 156 -17.57 9.65 -3.76
N TRP A 157 -17.22 10.81 -4.33
CA TRP A 157 -18.11 11.51 -5.26
C TRP A 157 -18.37 10.69 -6.52
N LEU A 158 -17.34 10.05 -7.07
CA LEU A 158 -17.48 9.14 -8.21
C LEU A 158 -18.34 7.92 -7.86
N PHE A 159 -18.12 7.34 -6.69
CA PHE A 159 -18.90 6.19 -6.23
C PHE A 159 -20.37 6.53 -6.03
N PHE A 160 -20.66 7.65 -5.38
CA PHE A 160 -22.04 8.11 -5.20
C PHE A 160 -22.69 8.48 -6.54
N GLY A 161 -21.97 9.17 -7.43
CA GLY A 161 -22.46 9.50 -8.77
C GLY A 161 -22.87 8.26 -9.57
N TYR A 162 -22.08 7.18 -9.46
CA TYR A 162 -22.41 5.90 -10.10
C TYR A 162 -23.60 5.19 -9.42
N ALA A 163 -23.70 5.28 -8.10
CA ALA A 163 -24.78 4.62 -7.36
C ALA A 163 -26.15 5.27 -7.56
N PHE A 164 -26.20 6.55 -7.97
CA PHE A 164 -27.44 7.27 -8.23
C PHE A 164 -27.87 7.26 -9.71
N TYR A 165 -27.03 6.77 -10.61
CA TYR A 165 -27.37 6.63 -12.03
C TYR A 165 -27.83 5.20 -12.32
#